data_682483f309e076184341268d3ff7330e
#
_entry.id   682483f309e076184341268d3ff7330e
#
_cell.length_a   1.000
_cell.length_b   1.000
_cell.length_c   1.000
_cell.angle_alpha   90.00
_cell.angle_beta   90.00
_cell.angle_gamma   90.00
#
_symmetry.space_group_name_H-M   'P 1'
#
loop_
_entity.id
_entity.type
_entity.pdbx_description
1 polymer ?
#
loop_
_entity_poly.entity_id
_entity_poly.type
_entity_poly.pdbx_seq_one_letter_code
_entity_poly.pdbx_strand_id
1 'polypeptide(L)'
;MDELENLDDQMALLTGMPESVVVWQIEAMLSAPAGVILSTMALLDNWARGDRAGLNRLLSAEEDPAALAGCPDEAGYTAYMQAMYGDRDTAFARQAADYLDAGTRVFFAVGAAHVLGDGGVADQLAEMGYTVETVGAQGAE
;
A
#
# COMPACT_ATOMS: atom_id res chain seq x y z
N MET A 1 -4.88 23.22 -2.94
CA MET A 1 -4.31 21.85 -2.82
C MET A 1 -4.76 21.37 -1.46
N ASP A 2 -5.53 20.32 -1.43
CA ASP A 2 -6.07 19.76 -0.19
C ASP A 2 -5.18 18.62 0.25
N GLU A 3 -4.99 18.47 1.54
CA GLU A 3 -4.22 17.37 2.13
C GLU A 3 -5.19 16.24 2.46
N LEU A 4 -4.80 15.00 2.16
CA LEU A 4 -5.58 13.80 2.50
C LEU A 4 -5.43 13.42 3.97
N GLU A 5 -4.29 13.75 4.54
CA GLU A 5 -3.90 13.47 5.92
C GLU A 5 -3.02 14.60 6.44
N ASN A 6 -3.08 14.85 7.74
CA ASN A 6 -2.13 15.77 8.37
C ASN A 6 -0.82 15.05 8.77
N LEU A 7 0.23 15.82 8.97
CA LEU A 7 1.55 15.28 9.27
C LEU A 7 1.58 14.54 10.63
N ASP A 8 0.84 15.01 11.63
CA ASP A 8 0.85 14.41 12.96
C ASP A 8 0.22 13.01 12.92
N ASP A 9 -0.87 12.81 12.18
CA ASP A 9 -1.50 11.51 11.98
C ASP A 9 -0.58 10.56 11.22
N GLN A 10 0.11 11.04 10.18
CA GLN A 10 1.10 10.24 9.46
C GLN A 10 2.26 9.80 10.37
N MET A 11 2.77 10.71 11.19
CA MET A 11 3.88 10.39 12.10
C MET A 11 3.44 9.41 13.19
N ALA A 12 2.24 9.57 13.73
CA ALA A 12 1.68 8.64 14.70
C ALA A 12 1.54 7.23 14.11
N LEU A 13 1.08 7.14 12.85
CA LEU A 13 0.95 5.89 12.14
C LEU A 13 2.32 5.22 11.89
N LEU A 14 3.27 5.97 11.33
CA LEU A 14 4.62 5.44 11.03
C LEU A 14 5.36 4.93 12.26
N THR A 15 5.06 5.48 13.44
CA THR A 15 5.67 5.08 14.72
C THR A 15 4.79 4.11 15.52
N GLY A 16 3.63 3.72 14.99
CA GLY A 16 2.63 2.90 15.69
C GLY A 16 2.88 1.39 15.66
N MET A 17 3.87 0.92 14.89
CA MET A 17 4.20 -0.51 14.87
C MET A 17 4.73 -0.96 16.24
N PRO A 18 4.27 -2.12 16.79
CA PRO A 18 4.79 -2.64 18.05
C PRO A 18 6.31 -2.83 18.01
N GLU A 19 7.01 -2.38 19.06
CA GLU A 19 8.48 -2.43 19.12
C GLU A 19 9.03 -3.85 18.91
N SER A 20 8.36 -4.86 19.47
CA SER A 20 8.75 -6.26 19.28
C SER A 20 8.70 -6.71 17.83
N VAL A 21 7.72 -6.21 17.07
CA VAL A 21 7.60 -6.49 15.63
C VAL A 21 8.69 -5.76 14.85
N VAL A 22 8.98 -4.51 15.19
CA VAL A 22 10.07 -3.74 14.56
C VAL A 22 11.41 -4.46 14.73
N VAL A 23 11.71 -4.90 15.96
CA VAL A 23 12.94 -5.65 16.26
C VAL A 23 13.00 -6.94 15.45
N TRP A 24 11.92 -7.72 15.43
CA TRP A 24 11.82 -8.96 14.67
C TRP A 24 12.05 -8.74 13.16
N GLN A 25 11.45 -7.71 12.57
CA GLN A 25 11.67 -7.37 11.16
C GLN A 25 13.13 -6.99 10.87
N ILE A 26 13.74 -6.19 11.75
CA ILE A 26 15.15 -5.81 11.59
C ILE A 26 16.05 -7.05 11.66
N GLU A 27 15.83 -7.96 12.60
CA GLU A 27 16.59 -9.21 12.72
C GLU A 27 16.42 -10.08 11.48
N ALA A 28 15.21 -10.20 10.94
CA ALA A 28 14.94 -10.91 9.69
C ALA A 28 15.71 -10.31 8.50
N MET A 29 15.68 -8.98 8.36
CA MET A 29 16.44 -8.28 7.31
C MET A 29 17.95 -8.48 7.44
N LEU A 30 18.48 -8.43 8.66
CA LEU A 30 19.91 -8.63 8.92
C LEU A 30 20.35 -10.08 8.70
N SER A 31 19.47 -11.04 8.93
CA SER A 31 19.76 -12.47 8.70
C SER A 31 19.71 -12.87 7.22
N ALA A 32 18.99 -12.13 6.39
CA ALA A 32 18.82 -12.42 4.96
C ALA A 32 18.97 -11.16 4.07
N PRO A 33 20.10 -10.43 4.12
CA PRO A 33 20.25 -9.16 3.41
C PRO A 33 20.16 -9.30 1.89
N ALA A 34 20.53 -10.43 1.32
CA ALA A 34 20.38 -10.70 -0.11
C ALA A 34 18.90 -10.77 -0.51
N GLY A 35 18.04 -11.31 0.35
CA GLY A 35 16.58 -11.35 0.15
C GLY A 35 15.99 -9.94 0.05
N VAL A 36 16.39 -9.06 0.96
CA VAL A 36 15.95 -7.65 0.96
C VAL A 36 16.34 -6.93 -0.34
N ILE A 37 17.57 -7.14 -0.79
CA ILE A 37 18.06 -6.56 -2.06
C ILE A 37 17.23 -7.08 -3.24
N LEU A 38 17.00 -8.39 -3.31
CA LEU A 38 16.26 -9.02 -4.41
C LEU A 38 14.79 -8.57 -4.45
N SER A 39 14.12 -8.48 -3.30
CA SER A 39 12.73 -8.00 -3.24
C SER A 39 12.62 -6.53 -3.64
N THR A 40 13.56 -5.68 -3.19
CA THR A 40 13.62 -4.28 -3.60
C THR A 40 13.85 -4.13 -5.11
N MET A 41 14.78 -4.91 -5.67
CA MET A 41 15.03 -4.91 -7.12
C MET A 41 13.79 -5.38 -7.90
N ALA A 42 13.10 -6.43 -7.42
CA ALA A 42 11.87 -6.91 -8.05
C ALA A 42 10.76 -5.84 -8.02
N LEU A 43 10.61 -5.12 -6.90
CA LEU A 43 9.66 -4.02 -6.78
C LEU A 43 9.95 -2.90 -7.78
N LEU A 44 11.20 -2.46 -7.85
CA LEU A 44 11.64 -1.40 -8.79
C LEU A 44 11.48 -1.83 -10.25
N ASP A 45 11.81 -3.09 -10.58
CA ASP A 45 11.70 -3.62 -11.94
C ASP A 45 10.24 -3.76 -12.38
N ASN A 46 9.34 -4.29 -11.51
CA ASN A 46 7.91 -4.33 -11.80
C ASN A 46 7.31 -2.92 -11.96
N TRP A 47 7.73 -1.98 -11.10
CA TRP A 47 7.29 -0.59 -11.20
C TRP A 47 7.75 0.05 -12.51
N ALA A 48 9.02 -0.10 -12.88
CA ALA A 48 9.58 0.47 -14.10
C ALA A 48 8.92 -0.07 -15.38
N ARG A 49 8.47 -1.33 -15.35
CA ARG A 49 7.73 -1.96 -16.46
C ARG A 49 6.23 -1.68 -16.44
N GLY A 50 5.70 -1.06 -15.40
CA GLY A 50 4.27 -0.92 -15.20
C GLY A 50 3.55 -2.28 -14.97
N ASP A 51 4.26 -3.28 -14.47
CA ASP A 51 3.70 -4.60 -14.17
C ASP A 51 2.90 -4.56 -12.87
N ARG A 52 1.65 -4.12 -12.98
CA ARG A 52 0.70 -4.04 -11.86
C ARG A 52 0.51 -5.40 -11.18
N ALA A 53 0.39 -6.47 -11.96
CA ALA A 53 0.20 -7.81 -11.41
C ALA A 53 1.44 -8.28 -10.62
N GLY A 54 2.64 -7.94 -11.10
CA GLY A 54 3.89 -8.19 -10.39
C GLY A 54 3.97 -7.42 -9.07
N LEU A 55 3.57 -6.15 -9.08
CA LEU A 55 3.53 -5.33 -7.86
C LEU A 55 2.51 -5.87 -6.85
N ASN A 56 1.29 -6.21 -7.28
CA ASN A 56 0.28 -6.79 -6.41
C ASN A 56 0.78 -8.10 -5.76
N ARG A 57 1.42 -8.99 -6.51
CA ARG A 57 1.98 -10.22 -5.94
C ARG A 57 3.03 -9.95 -4.85
N LEU A 58 3.84 -8.88 -5.00
CA LEU A 58 4.84 -8.52 -3.98
C LEU A 58 4.16 -7.96 -2.72
N LEU A 59 3.12 -7.14 -2.87
CA LEU A 59 2.35 -6.60 -1.75
C LEU A 59 1.61 -7.71 -1.00
N SER A 60 0.89 -8.58 -1.71
CA SER A 60 0.15 -9.69 -1.11
C SER A 60 1.05 -10.74 -0.43
N ALA A 61 2.32 -10.83 -0.83
CA ALA A 61 3.28 -11.73 -0.18
C ALA A 61 3.62 -11.30 1.26
N GLU A 62 3.49 -10.02 1.58
CA GLU A 62 3.67 -9.50 2.94
C GLU A 62 2.47 -9.84 3.85
N GLU A 63 1.31 -10.12 3.27
CA GLU A 63 0.08 -10.51 3.97
C GLU A 63 -0.03 -12.04 4.15
N ASP A 64 0.87 -12.81 3.54
CA ASP A 64 0.88 -14.28 3.67
C ASP A 64 1.14 -14.67 5.13
N PRO A 65 0.27 -15.50 5.75
CA PRO A 65 0.50 -16.01 7.11
C PRO A 65 1.88 -16.69 7.29
N ALA A 66 2.43 -17.25 6.21
CA ALA A 66 3.78 -17.81 6.24
C ALA A 66 4.88 -16.74 6.44
N ALA A 67 4.66 -15.53 5.97
CA ALA A 67 5.57 -14.39 6.18
C ALA A 67 5.59 -13.92 7.65
N LEU A 68 4.53 -14.22 8.41
CA LEU A 68 4.41 -13.88 9.83
C LEU A 68 4.98 -14.99 10.75
N ALA A 69 5.53 -16.07 10.20
CA ALA A 69 6.06 -17.15 11.00
C ALA A 69 7.15 -16.65 11.95
N GLY A 70 6.88 -16.75 13.25
CA GLY A 70 7.78 -16.26 14.29
C GLY A 70 7.61 -14.79 14.67
N CYS A 71 6.62 -14.11 14.14
CA CYS A 71 6.25 -12.75 14.57
C CYS A 71 5.86 -12.78 16.05
N PRO A 72 6.46 -11.94 16.91
CA PRO A 72 6.20 -11.97 18.36
C PRO A 72 4.84 -11.37 18.75
N ASP A 73 4.22 -10.56 17.85
CA ASP A 73 2.92 -9.93 18.05
C ASP A 73 2.18 -9.84 16.70
N GLU A 74 1.66 -10.97 16.24
CA GLU A 74 0.91 -11.04 14.98
C GLU A 74 -0.35 -10.16 15.02
N ALA A 75 -1.03 -10.08 16.16
CA ALA A 75 -2.23 -9.26 16.29
C ALA A 75 -1.91 -7.76 16.19
N GLY A 76 -0.84 -7.33 16.84
CA GLY A 76 -0.36 -5.94 16.75
C GLY A 76 0.12 -5.60 15.35
N TYR A 77 0.82 -6.51 14.67
CA TYR A 77 1.21 -6.32 13.27
C TYR A 77 0.00 -6.20 12.35
N THR A 78 -0.99 -7.10 12.49
CA THR A 78 -2.21 -7.06 11.67
C THR A 78 -2.99 -5.76 11.88
N ALA A 79 -3.14 -5.33 13.14
CA ALA A 79 -3.81 -4.07 13.45
C ALA A 79 -3.05 -2.86 12.85
N TYR A 80 -1.71 -2.89 12.90
CA TYR A 80 -0.87 -1.87 12.28
C TYR A 80 -1.06 -1.83 10.76
N MET A 81 -1.03 -2.99 10.07
CA MET A 81 -1.23 -3.07 8.62
C MET A 81 -2.64 -2.62 8.22
N GLN A 82 -3.66 -2.95 9.01
CA GLN A 82 -5.01 -2.46 8.78
C GLN A 82 -5.07 -0.93 8.87
N ALA A 83 -4.45 -0.32 9.88
CA ALA A 83 -4.38 1.13 10.01
C ALA A 83 -3.53 1.77 8.90
N MET A 84 -2.43 1.12 8.49
CA MET A 84 -1.51 1.64 7.47
C MET A 84 -2.14 1.66 6.07
N TYR A 85 -2.94 0.65 5.73
CA TYR A 85 -3.54 0.49 4.41
C TYR A 85 -5.07 0.53 4.45
N GLY A 86 -5.74 -0.46 5.03
CA GLY A 86 -7.18 -0.65 4.89
C GLY A 86 -8.03 0.56 5.32
N ASP A 87 -7.74 1.13 6.48
CA ASP A 87 -8.49 2.28 6.99
C ASP A 87 -8.23 3.54 6.17
N ARG A 88 -6.98 3.74 5.75
CA ARG A 88 -6.58 4.87 4.91
C ARG A 88 -7.14 4.74 3.50
N ASP A 89 -7.07 3.57 2.89
CA ASP A 89 -7.64 3.30 1.56
C ASP A 89 -9.13 3.59 1.54
N THR A 90 -9.84 3.23 2.60
CA THR A 90 -11.26 3.54 2.74
C THR A 90 -11.51 5.05 2.87
N ALA A 91 -10.70 5.75 3.62
CA ALA A 91 -10.81 7.21 3.74
C ALA A 91 -10.48 7.91 2.41
N PHE A 92 -9.42 7.48 1.74
CA PHE A 92 -8.99 8.03 0.45
C PHE A 92 -10.01 7.77 -0.66
N ALA A 93 -10.58 6.55 -0.73
CA ALA A 93 -11.61 6.22 -1.70
C ALA A 93 -12.88 7.08 -1.51
N ARG A 94 -13.31 7.28 -0.26
CA ARG A 94 -14.45 8.15 0.05
C ARG A 94 -14.19 9.60 -0.35
N GLN A 95 -13.01 10.13 -0.03
CA GLN A 95 -12.66 11.50 -0.38
C GLN A 95 -12.56 11.69 -1.91
N ALA A 96 -12.02 10.71 -2.62
CA ALA A 96 -12.00 10.71 -4.08
C ALA A 96 -13.44 10.68 -4.64
N ALA A 97 -14.32 9.85 -4.08
CA ALA A 97 -15.73 9.77 -4.47
C ALA A 97 -16.45 11.11 -4.26
N ASP A 98 -16.23 11.79 -3.13
CA ASP A 98 -16.83 13.11 -2.84
C ASP A 98 -16.46 14.14 -3.92
N TYR A 99 -15.21 14.15 -4.40
CA TYR A 99 -14.78 15.03 -5.49
C TYR A 99 -15.47 14.66 -6.82
N LEU A 100 -15.58 13.36 -7.12
CA LEU A 100 -16.21 12.87 -8.35
C LEU A 100 -17.71 13.21 -8.36
N ASP A 101 -18.40 13.01 -7.25
CA ASP A 101 -19.84 13.32 -7.10
C ASP A 101 -20.12 14.81 -7.19
N ALA A 102 -19.19 15.65 -6.72
CA ALA A 102 -19.24 17.10 -6.90
C ALA A 102 -18.93 17.56 -8.35
N GLY A 103 -18.63 16.63 -9.26
CA GLY A 103 -18.25 16.93 -10.64
C GLY A 103 -16.88 17.62 -10.77
N THR A 104 -16.04 17.50 -9.76
CA THR A 104 -14.73 18.13 -9.72
C THR A 104 -13.71 17.31 -10.48
N ARG A 105 -12.90 17.95 -11.34
CA ARG A 105 -11.70 17.33 -11.89
C ARG A 105 -10.55 17.50 -10.90
N VAL A 106 -10.03 16.40 -10.41
CA VAL A 106 -8.97 16.39 -9.41
C VAL A 106 -7.82 15.50 -9.87
N PHE A 107 -6.59 15.90 -9.55
CA PHE A 107 -5.43 15.04 -9.57
C PHE A 107 -5.23 14.52 -8.14
N PHE A 108 -5.48 13.23 -7.95
CA PHE A 108 -5.43 12.56 -6.66
C PHE A 108 -4.15 11.72 -6.59
N ALA A 109 -3.25 12.04 -5.67
CA ALA A 109 -1.95 11.38 -5.56
C ALA A 109 -1.81 10.71 -4.19
N VAL A 110 -1.58 9.42 -4.21
CA VAL A 110 -1.29 8.60 -3.02
C VAL A 110 -0.12 7.65 -3.33
N GLY A 111 0.43 7.01 -2.31
CA GLY A 111 1.44 5.98 -2.50
C GLY A 111 0.91 4.83 -3.37
N ALA A 112 1.78 4.22 -4.18
CA ALA A 112 1.39 3.18 -5.13
C ALA A 112 0.68 1.98 -4.46
N ALA A 113 1.10 1.60 -3.26
CA ALA A 113 0.48 0.50 -2.50
C ALA A 113 -1.01 0.74 -2.21
N HIS A 114 -1.42 2.01 -1.99
CA HIS A 114 -2.83 2.36 -1.80
C HIS A 114 -3.71 2.22 -3.05
N VAL A 115 -3.10 2.20 -4.24
CA VAL A 115 -3.82 2.07 -5.51
C VAL A 115 -3.82 0.63 -6.02
N LEU A 116 -2.77 -0.13 -5.68
CA LEU A 116 -2.46 -1.42 -6.29
C LEU A 116 -2.97 -2.61 -5.48
N GLY A 117 -3.05 -2.54 -4.17
CA GLY A 117 -3.45 -3.66 -3.31
C GLY A 117 -4.89 -4.14 -3.58
N ASP A 118 -5.17 -5.40 -3.27
CA ASP A 118 -6.54 -5.92 -3.23
C ASP A 118 -7.35 -5.11 -2.20
N GLY A 119 -8.49 -4.53 -2.63
CA GLY A 119 -9.27 -3.61 -1.81
C GLY A 119 -8.66 -2.21 -1.66
N GLY A 120 -7.64 -1.85 -2.45
CA GLY A 120 -7.10 -0.50 -2.51
C GLY A 120 -8.08 0.53 -3.08
N VAL A 121 -7.68 1.79 -3.13
CA VAL A 121 -8.53 2.93 -3.54
C VAL A 121 -9.20 2.69 -4.90
N ALA A 122 -8.47 2.11 -5.86
CA ALA A 122 -9.00 1.84 -7.20
C ALA A 122 -10.14 0.82 -7.18
N ASP A 123 -9.96 -0.26 -6.42
CA ASP A 123 -10.96 -1.33 -6.29
C ASP A 123 -12.21 -0.82 -5.55
N GLN A 124 -12.02 -0.07 -4.46
CA GLN A 124 -13.11 0.53 -3.70
C GLN A 124 -13.93 1.53 -4.54
N LEU A 125 -13.28 2.35 -5.37
CA LEU A 125 -13.98 3.23 -6.31
C LEU A 125 -14.80 2.44 -7.34
N ALA A 126 -14.25 1.34 -7.85
CA ALA A 126 -14.98 0.46 -8.76
C ALA A 126 -16.21 -0.19 -8.07
N GLU A 127 -16.08 -0.62 -6.81
CA GLU A 127 -17.18 -1.14 -6.00
C GLU A 127 -18.27 -0.08 -5.72
N MET A 128 -17.88 1.19 -5.58
CA MET A 128 -18.82 2.31 -5.49
C MET A 128 -19.52 2.64 -6.81
N GLY A 129 -19.13 2.00 -7.93
CA GLY A 129 -19.77 2.14 -9.24
C GLY A 129 -19.06 3.12 -10.18
N TYR A 130 -17.90 3.63 -9.84
CA TYR A 130 -17.10 4.46 -10.74
C TYR A 130 -16.38 3.61 -11.77
N THR A 131 -16.18 4.16 -12.97
CA THR A 131 -15.33 3.55 -13.99
C THR A 131 -13.87 3.84 -13.68
N VAL A 132 -13.09 2.80 -13.44
CA VAL A 132 -11.65 2.90 -13.15
C VAL A 132 -10.87 2.33 -14.33
N GLU A 133 -10.02 3.15 -14.93
CA GLU A 133 -9.18 2.75 -16.06
C GLU A 133 -7.70 2.89 -15.70
N THR A 134 -6.93 1.85 -15.97
CA THR A 134 -5.47 1.93 -15.85
C THR A 134 -4.89 2.59 -17.10
N VAL A 135 -4.28 3.75 -16.93
CA VAL A 135 -3.54 4.40 -18.01
C VAL A 135 -2.12 3.81 -18.02
N GLY A 136 -1.87 2.87 -18.94
CA GLY A 136 -0.53 2.32 -19.14
C GLY A 136 0.40 3.35 -19.78
N ALA A 137 1.71 3.21 -19.54
CA ALA A 137 2.70 3.85 -20.39
C ALA A 137 2.47 3.35 -21.84
N GLN A 138 1.81 4.14 -22.66
CA GLN A 138 1.67 3.85 -24.07
C GLN A 138 3.06 3.95 -24.69
N GLY A 139 3.64 2.80 -25.01
CA GLY A 139 4.64 2.63 -26.04
C GLY A 139 5.84 3.57 -25.97
N ALA A 140 6.89 3.16 -25.29
CA ALA A 140 8.22 3.40 -25.86
C ALA A 140 8.40 2.33 -26.97
N GLU A 141 7.92 2.62 -28.19
CA GLU A 141 8.46 2.02 -29.40
C GLU A 141 9.80 2.64 -29.73
#